data_aaaa13bb744ccafbce03d3e580b31400
#
_entry.id   aaaa13bb744ccafbce03d3e580b31400
#
_cell.length_a   1.000
_cell.length_b   1.000
_cell.length_c   1.000
_cell.angle_alpha   90.00
_cell.angle_beta   90.00
_cell.angle_gamma   90.00
#
_symmetry.space_group_name_H-M   'P 1'
#
loop_
_entity.id
_entity.type
_entity.pdbx_description
1 polymer ?
#
loop_
_entity_poly.entity_id
_entity_poly.type
_entity_poly.pdbx_seq_one_letter_code
_entity_poly.pdbx_strand_id
1 'polypeptide(L)'
;MEKSSKVNWLKLLQYILLVAALLYFGRTLFIPLSFSLLISFVLYPVVKWMEDRDWSRWSAILLCLLTLVLLVGALSWLLVRQMISFGQEWPVLQEKLLQAWYQFGLYLEQQFGVNDVQRSSWMEGLVKDAASTVLNVVQGVLYASVTTVVLVLLIPLYAALILYNREQLAAALFSMFPKAEHSKIRSILHETITTYYNFIKGMIIVYAVVGLLNSVGLLLLGIPHAIFFGIVASILTFIPYVGITIGAILPMAVAWITYDSVWYPVGVIIVFSVVQYLEANLIFPLAVSFRLQVNMLFTLLAIVAGGILWGASGMILFVPFVAILKLIADKHEELRPVSLLLGTGMASTKSTPKPGIRIGRFRRKQS
;
A
#
# COMPACT_ATOMS: atom_id res chain seq x y z
N MET A 1 -28.62 -34.88 -18.15
CA MET A 1 -29.44 -33.73 -17.72
C MET A 1 -28.72 -33.04 -16.58
N GLU A 2 -27.98 -32.01 -16.92
CA GLU A 2 -27.20 -31.21 -15.98
C GLU A 2 -28.15 -30.31 -15.18
N LYS A 3 -28.28 -30.57 -13.88
CA LYS A 3 -29.07 -29.72 -12.99
C LYS A 3 -28.40 -28.35 -12.92
N SER A 4 -28.79 -27.43 -13.78
CA SER A 4 -28.48 -25.99 -13.63
C SER A 4 -29.00 -25.56 -12.25
N SER A 5 -28.10 -25.50 -11.29
CA SER A 5 -28.37 -24.94 -9.97
C SER A 5 -28.66 -23.44 -10.17
N LYS A 6 -29.95 -23.09 -10.24
CA LYS A 6 -30.36 -21.68 -10.28
C LYS A 6 -29.80 -21.01 -9.03
N VAL A 7 -28.81 -20.15 -9.22
CA VAL A 7 -28.23 -19.34 -8.15
C VAL A 7 -29.38 -18.56 -7.50
N ASN A 8 -29.65 -18.83 -6.25
CA ASN A 8 -30.68 -18.11 -5.51
C ASN A 8 -30.12 -16.75 -5.10
N TRP A 9 -30.30 -15.75 -5.96
CA TRP A 9 -29.77 -14.38 -5.81
C TRP A 9 -30.12 -13.78 -4.45
N LEU A 10 -31.26 -14.12 -3.88
CA LEU A 10 -31.66 -13.62 -2.57
C LEU A 10 -30.78 -14.20 -1.44
N LYS A 11 -30.46 -15.50 -1.50
CA LYS A 11 -29.52 -16.12 -0.56
C LYS A 11 -28.11 -15.57 -0.72
N LEU A 12 -27.65 -15.35 -1.96
CA LEU A 12 -26.33 -14.76 -2.22
C LEU A 12 -26.26 -13.36 -1.61
N LEU A 13 -27.27 -12.52 -1.83
CA LEU A 13 -27.34 -11.18 -1.25
C LEU A 13 -27.34 -11.23 0.29
N GLN A 14 -28.10 -12.15 0.89
CA GLN A 14 -28.12 -12.35 2.34
C GLN A 14 -26.74 -12.72 2.89
N TYR A 15 -26.01 -13.64 2.23
CA TYR A 15 -24.64 -14.00 2.65
C TYR A 15 -23.67 -12.81 2.53
N ILE A 16 -23.74 -12.04 1.45
CA ILE A 16 -22.90 -10.85 1.27
C ILE A 16 -23.17 -9.82 2.37
N LEU A 17 -24.44 -9.53 2.66
CA LEU A 17 -24.83 -8.60 3.72
C LEU A 17 -24.40 -9.09 5.11
N LEU A 18 -24.55 -10.39 5.39
CA LEU A 18 -24.15 -10.98 6.67
C LEU A 18 -22.64 -10.92 6.85
N VAL A 19 -21.86 -11.24 5.82
CA VAL A 19 -20.38 -11.13 5.84
C VAL A 19 -19.96 -9.67 6.00
N ALA A 20 -20.58 -8.73 5.26
CA ALA A 20 -20.28 -7.30 5.38
C ALA A 20 -20.60 -6.78 6.79
N ALA A 21 -21.74 -7.16 7.36
CA ALA A 21 -22.11 -6.81 8.73
C ALA A 21 -21.11 -7.40 9.75
N LEU A 22 -20.74 -8.67 9.61
CA LEU A 22 -19.75 -9.33 10.46
C LEU A 22 -18.39 -8.59 10.41
N LEU A 23 -17.93 -8.25 9.22
CA LEU A 23 -16.68 -7.54 9.02
C LEU A 23 -16.74 -6.10 9.59
N TYR A 24 -17.87 -5.42 9.43
CA TYR A 24 -18.06 -4.06 9.93
C TYR A 24 -18.12 -4.01 11.46
N PHE A 25 -18.95 -4.83 12.09
CA PHE A 25 -19.08 -4.87 13.56
C PHE A 25 -17.86 -5.51 14.24
N GLY A 26 -17.24 -6.50 13.59
CA GLY A 26 -16.03 -7.18 14.08
C GLY A 26 -14.71 -6.48 13.74
N ARG A 27 -14.74 -5.24 13.24
CA ARG A 27 -13.53 -4.52 12.75
C ARG A 27 -12.40 -4.44 13.77
N THR A 28 -12.72 -4.30 15.05
CA THR A 28 -11.73 -4.23 16.14
C THR A 28 -10.91 -5.52 16.26
N LEU A 29 -11.48 -6.66 15.90
CA LEU A 29 -10.81 -7.96 15.87
C LEU A 29 -10.18 -8.24 14.50
N PHE A 30 -10.94 -8.02 13.42
CA PHE A 30 -10.52 -8.42 12.07
C PHE A 30 -9.41 -7.55 11.51
N ILE A 31 -9.35 -6.24 11.83
CA ILE A 31 -8.29 -5.36 11.35
C ILE A 31 -6.92 -5.83 11.86
N PRO A 32 -6.65 -5.96 13.18
CA PRO A 32 -5.35 -6.41 13.66
C PRO A 32 -5.03 -7.84 13.23
N LEU A 33 -6.02 -8.73 13.16
CA LEU A 33 -5.82 -10.10 12.69
C LEU A 33 -5.39 -10.14 11.21
N SER A 34 -5.99 -9.31 10.37
CA SER A 34 -5.67 -9.19 8.95
C SER A 34 -4.27 -8.64 8.72
N PHE A 35 -3.89 -7.57 9.41
CA PHE A 35 -2.51 -7.07 9.37
C PHE A 35 -1.51 -8.13 9.86
N SER A 36 -1.83 -8.82 10.95
CA SER A 36 -0.98 -9.87 11.52
C SER A 36 -0.77 -11.03 10.56
N LEU A 37 -1.83 -11.45 9.85
CA LEU A 37 -1.76 -12.50 8.83
C LEU A 37 -0.82 -12.10 7.68
N LEU A 38 -0.98 -10.87 7.16
CA LEU A 38 -0.14 -10.37 6.08
C LEU A 38 1.31 -10.20 6.52
N ILE A 39 1.54 -9.67 7.73
CA ILE A 39 2.88 -9.57 8.33
C ILE A 39 3.49 -10.96 8.51
N SER A 40 2.69 -11.94 8.95
CA SER A 40 3.16 -13.33 9.09
C SER A 40 3.60 -13.93 7.75
N PHE A 41 2.91 -13.64 6.65
CA PHE A 41 3.34 -14.07 5.31
C PHE A 41 4.67 -13.43 4.89
N VAL A 42 4.88 -12.16 5.23
CA VAL A 42 6.15 -11.46 4.94
C VAL A 42 7.29 -11.98 5.79
N LEU A 43 7.05 -12.24 7.08
CA LEU A 43 8.09 -12.68 8.01
C LEU A 43 8.38 -14.18 7.90
N TYR A 44 7.42 -14.99 7.42
CA TYR A 44 7.55 -16.44 7.35
C TYR A 44 8.85 -16.94 6.66
N PRO A 45 9.22 -16.45 5.46
CA PRO A 45 10.45 -16.90 4.80
C PRO A 45 11.71 -16.55 5.60
N VAL A 46 11.72 -15.39 6.28
CA VAL A 46 12.84 -14.96 7.11
C VAL A 46 12.95 -15.81 8.38
N VAL A 47 11.82 -16.03 9.07
CA VAL A 47 11.75 -16.90 10.25
C VAL A 47 12.19 -18.32 9.87
N LYS A 48 11.70 -18.86 8.75
CA LYS A 48 12.07 -20.20 8.27
C LYS A 48 13.57 -20.30 7.96
N TRP A 49 14.14 -19.29 7.32
CA TRP A 49 15.58 -19.22 7.04
C TRP A 49 16.43 -19.20 8.32
N MET A 50 15.95 -18.57 9.41
CA MET A 50 16.62 -18.61 10.72
C MET A 50 16.48 -19.98 11.38
N GLU A 51 15.29 -20.61 11.33
CA GLU A 51 15.06 -21.96 11.84
C GLU A 51 15.96 -22.99 11.13
N ASP A 52 16.13 -22.86 9.80
CA ASP A 52 17.03 -23.73 9.01
C ASP A 52 18.53 -23.53 9.38
N ARG A 53 18.86 -22.53 10.23
CA ARG A 53 20.18 -22.26 10.83
C ARG A 53 20.23 -22.56 12.34
N ASP A 54 19.41 -23.50 12.81
CA ASP A 54 19.34 -23.99 14.18
C ASP A 54 18.87 -22.97 15.23
N TRP A 55 18.21 -21.86 14.79
CA TRP A 55 17.55 -20.96 15.74
C TRP A 55 16.26 -21.58 16.26
N SER A 56 15.99 -21.40 17.55
CA SER A 56 14.70 -21.82 18.09
C SER A 56 13.55 -21.04 17.44
N ARG A 57 12.40 -21.67 17.22
CA ARG A 57 11.22 -21.03 16.59
C ARG A 57 10.85 -19.72 17.29
N TRP A 58 10.82 -19.71 18.62
CA TRP A 58 10.50 -18.52 19.40
C TRP A 58 11.51 -17.38 19.21
N SER A 59 12.81 -17.68 19.28
CA SER A 59 13.85 -16.67 19.13
C SER A 59 13.84 -16.04 17.71
N ALA A 60 13.64 -16.86 16.69
CA ALA A 60 13.52 -16.38 15.31
C ALA A 60 12.30 -15.45 15.13
N ILE A 61 11.13 -15.85 15.64
CA ILE A 61 9.91 -15.03 15.56
C ILE A 61 10.09 -13.73 16.34
N LEU A 62 10.57 -13.78 17.57
CA LEU A 62 10.76 -12.58 18.40
C LEU A 62 11.76 -11.61 17.79
N LEU A 63 12.88 -12.11 17.26
CA LEU A 63 13.88 -11.22 16.62
C LEU A 63 13.33 -10.56 15.37
N CYS A 64 12.63 -11.30 14.50
CA CYS A 64 12.01 -10.74 13.31
C CYS A 64 10.96 -9.68 13.66
N LEU A 65 10.09 -9.94 14.64
CA LEU A 65 9.07 -8.99 15.07
C LEU A 65 9.68 -7.78 15.78
N LEU A 66 10.68 -7.98 16.64
CA LEU A 66 11.39 -6.88 17.28
C LEU A 66 12.06 -5.96 16.26
N THR A 67 12.73 -6.55 15.27
CA THR A 67 13.35 -5.79 14.17
C THR A 67 12.30 -4.98 13.40
N LEU A 68 11.14 -5.59 13.08
CA LEU A 68 10.05 -4.89 12.41
C LEU A 68 9.49 -3.74 13.25
N VAL A 69 9.22 -3.98 14.54
CA VAL A 69 8.69 -2.96 15.48
C VAL A 69 9.69 -1.82 15.66
N LEU A 70 10.99 -2.13 15.81
CA LEU A 70 12.02 -1.11 15.92
C LEU A 70 12.15 -0.29 14.64
N LEU A 71 12.09 -0.91 13.47
CA LEU A 71 12.17 -0.23 12.17
C LEU A 71 10.97 0.69 11.96
N VAL A 72 9.75 0.19 12.18
CA VAL A 72 8.52 0.99 12.08
C VAL A 72 8.51 2.08 13.14
N GLY A 73 8.92 1.78 14.36
CA GLY A 73 9.03 2.76 15.45
C GLY A 73 10.02 3.87 15.15
N ALA A 74 11.20 3.54 14.63
CA ALA A 74 12.21 4.54 14.23
C ALA A 74 11.72 5.43 13.08
N LEU A 75 11.06 4.83 12.07
CA LEU A 75 10.46 5.60 10.97
C LEU A 75 9.34 6.52 11.49
N SER A 76 8.46 6.01 12.34
CA SER A 76 7.38 6.79 12.94
C SER A 76 7.91 7.95 13.80
N TRP A 77 8.95 7.68 14.61
CA TRP A 77 9.61 8.72 15.40
C TRP A 77 10.22 9.82 14.53
N LEU A 78 10.89 9.43 13.44
CA LEU A 78 11.45 10.39 12.47
C LEU A 78 10.35 11.27 11.86
N LEU A 79 9.23 10.66 11.41
CA LEU A 79 8.10 11.38 10.82
C LEU A 79 7.44 12.31 11.83
N VAL A 80 7.19 11.84 13.06
CA VAL A 80 6.59 12.67 14.13
C VAL A 80 7.49 13.86 14.45
N ARG A 81 8.81 13.66 14.59
CA ARG A 81 9.76 14.73 14.83
C ARG A 81 9.73 15.79 13.73
N GLN A 82 9.75 15.36 12.47
CA GLN A 82 9.67 16.26 11.31
C GLN A 82 8.33 16.98 11.23
N MET A 83 7.24 16.29 11.56
CA MET A 83 5.89 16.87 11.60
C MET A 83 5.74 17.93 12.68
N ILE A 84 6.33 17.71 13.87
CA ILE A 84 6.35 18.71 14.95
C ILE A 84 7.14 19.95 14.50
N SER A 85 8.32 19.77 13.88
CA SER A 85 9.14 20.87 13.35
C SER A 85 8.35 21.67 12.30
N PHE A 86 7.72 21.00 11.34
CA PHE A 86 6.86 21.63 10.33
C PHE A 86 5.67 22.37 10.98
N GLY A 87 5.02 21.76 11.99
CA GLY A 87 3.90 22.36 12.72
C GLY A 87 4.27 23.66 13.44
N GLN A 88 5.52 23.80 13.92
CA GLN A 88 6.02 25.03 14.54
C GLN A 88 6.22 26.17 13.53
N GLU A 89 6.56 25.84 12.29
CA GLU A 89 6.73 26.82 11.21
C GLU A 89 5.40 27.14 10.49
N TRP A 90 4.37 26.32 10.70
CA TRP A 90 3.07 26.44 10.04
C TRP A 90 2.42 27.82 10.16
N PRO A 91 2.40 28.50 11.35
CA PRO A 91 1.78 29.83 11.47
C PRO A 91 2.43 30.86 10.53
N VAL A 92 3.76 30.84 10.38
CA VAL A 92 4.50 31.71 9.48
C VAL A 92 4.17 31.40 8.00
N LEU A 93 4.11 30.11 7.67
CA LEU A 93 3.73 29.65 6.33
C LEU A 93 2.29 30.05 6.00
N GLN A 94 1.38 29.93 6.96
CA GLN A 94 -0.02 30.33 6.80
C GLN A 94 -0.15 31.83 6.50
N GLU A 95 0.55 32.67 7.25
CA GLU A 95 0.53 34.12 7.03
C GLU A 95 1.07 34.50 5.65
N LYS A 96 2.19 33.93 5.25
CA LYS A 96 2.78 34.14 3.92
C LYS A 96 1.85 33.65 2.80
N LEU A 97 1.18 32.50 3.00
CA LEU A 97 0.22 31.95 2.04
C LEU A 97 -0.95 32.92 1.81
N LEU A 98 -1.47 33.49 2.91
CA LEU A 98 -2.54 34.49 2.84
C LEU A 98 -2.06 35.76 2.15
N GLN A 99 -0.85 36.25 2.44
CA GLN A 99 -0.27 37.42 1.77
C GLN A 99 -0.06 37.17 0.26
N ALA A 100 0.51 36.03 -0.10
CA ALA A 100 0.72 35.66 -1.51
C ALA A 100 -0.63 35.55 -2.26
N TRP A 101 -1.65 34.99 -1.60
CA TRP A 101 -3.00 34.93 -2.15
C TRP A 101 -3.62 36.31 -2.37
N TYR A 102 -3.45 37.21 -1.40
CA TYR A 102 -3.93 38.57 -1.51
C TYR A 102 -3.26 39.30 -2.68
N GLN A 103 -1.94 39.19 -2.85
CA GLN A 103 -1.19 39.74 -3.95
C GLN A 103 -1.63 39.15 -5.30
N PHE A 104 -1.84 37.85 -5.37
CA PHE A 104 -2.38 37.19 -6.55
C PHE A 104 -3.79 37.68 -6.87
N GLY A 105 -4.60 37.97 -5.86
CA GLY A 105 -5.90 38.60 -5.98
C GLY A 105 -5.87 39.96 -6.62
N LEU A 106 -5.00 40.83 -6.12
CA LEU A 106 -4.82 42.18 -6.69
C LEU A 106 -4.36 42.11 -8.16
N TYR A 107 -3.49 41.18 -8.49
CA TYR A 107 -3.05 40.95 -9.87
C TYR A 107 -4.23 40.54 -10.79
N LEU A 108 -5.10 39.63 -10.34
CA LEU A 108 -6.28 39.20 -11.12
C LEU A 108 -7.32 40.31 -11.26
N GLU A 109 -7.52 41.13 -10.22
CA GLU A 109 -8.42 42.27 -10.25
C GLU A 109 -7.96 43.32 -11.28
N GLN A 110 -6.65 43.62 -11.29
CA GLN A 110 -6.06 44.57 -12.25
C GLN A 110 -6.11 44.07 -13.70
N GLN A 111 -5.96 42.75 -13.92
CA GLN A 111 -5.91 42.20 -15.29
C GLN A 111 -7.29 41.76 -15.81
N PHE A 112 -8.20 41.32 -14.95
CA PHE A 112 -9.45 40.66 -15.36
C PHE A 112 -10.71 41.25 -14.72
N GLY A 113 -10.63 42.26 -13.85
CA GLY A 113 -11.79 42.91 -13.24
C GLY A 113 -12.64 42.03 -12.32
N VAL A 114 -12.05 41.00 -11.70
CA VAL A 114 -12.76 39.99 -10.89
C VAL A 114 -12.98 40.49 -9.46
N ASN A 115 -14.25 40.55 -8.99
CA ASN A 115 -14.64 41.05 -7.68
C ASN A 115 -14.07 40.21 -6.51
N ASP A 116 -13.52 40.87 -5.49
CA ASP A 116 -12.66 40.32 -4.43
C ASP A 116 -13.40 39.67 -3.24
N VAL A 117 -14.69 40.02 -3.03
CA VAL A 117 -15.38 39.77 -1.74
C VAL A 117 -15.72 38.27 -1.50
N GLN A 118 -16.03 37.51 -2.52
CA GLN A 118 -16.34 36.08 -2.38
C GLN A 118 -15.11 35.17 -2.35
N ARG A 119 -14.01 35.65 -2.92
CA ARG A 119 -12.77 34.89 -3.07
C ARG A 119 -11.92 34.87 -1.79
N SER A 120 -11.88 35.98 -1.06
CA SER A 120 -11.12 36.10 0.20
C SER A 120 -11.68 35.18 1.30
N SER A 121 -13.00 35.15 1.47
CA SER A 121 -13.66 34.31 2.47
C SER A 121 -13.50 32.80 2.20
N TRP A 122 -13.49 32.41 0.93
CA TRP A 122 -13.33 31.00 0.54
C TRP A 122 -11.90 30.49 0.80
N MET A 123 -10.88 31.30 0.52
CA MET A 123 -9.50 30.94 0.75
C MET A 123 -9.14 30.99 2.24
N GLU A 124 -9.63 31.96 3.00
CA GLU A 124 -9.48 31.98 4.46
C GLU A 124 -10.07 30.69 5.10
N GLY A 125 -11.22 30.23 4.58
CA GLY A 125 -11.80 28.95 4.94
C GLY A 125 -10.86 27.79 4.65
N LEU A 126 -10.37 27.68 3.41
CA LEU A 126 -9.46 26.60 3.00
C LEU A 126 -8.14 26.58 3.81
N VAL A 127 -7.54 27.75 4.06
CA VAL A 127 -6.29 27.85 4.84
C VAL A 127 -6.54 27.50 6.30
N LYS A 128 -7.66 27.94 6.90
CA LYS A 128 -8.06 27.54 8.27
C LYS A 128 -8.35 26.05 8.37
N ASP A 129 -9.05 25.48 7.40
CA ASP A 129 -9.37 24.06 7.36
C ASP A 129 -8.10 23.21 7.17
N ALA A 130 -7.17 23.63 6.30
CA ALA A 130 -5.87 22.99 6.15
C ALA A 130 -5.04 23.08 7.44
N ALA A 131 -5.01 24.26 8.10
CA ALA A 131 -4.34 24.46 9.38
C ALA A 131 -4.92 23.56 10.48
N SER A 132 -6.26 23.55 10.62
CA SER A 132 -6.95 22.69 11.60
C SER A 132 -6.69 21.21 11.32
N THR A 133 -6.67 20.81 10.05
CA THR A 133 -6.36 19.44 9.64
C THR A 133 -4.93 19.06 10.02
N VAL A 134 -3.94 19.89 9.73
CA VAL A 134 -2.53 19.65 10.12
C VAL A 134 -2.42 19.54 11.65
N LEU A 135 -3.00 20.49 12.40
CA LEU A 135 -2.97 20.48 13.87
C LEU A 135 -3.69 19.24 14.43
N ASN A 136 -4.85 18.88 13.89
CA ASN A 136 -5.60 17.69 14.31
C ASN A 136 -4.82 16.40 14.03
N VAL A 137 -4.11 16.31 12.92
CA VAL A 137 -3.26 15.16 12.61
C VAL A 137 -2.06 15.10 13.57
N VAL A 138 -1.39 16.24 13.83
CA VAL A 138 -0.29 16.32 14.82
C VAL A 138 -0.80 15.90 16.20
N GLN A 139 -1.91 16.47 16.65
CA GLN A 139 -2.52 16.12 17.95
C GLN A 139 -2.98 14.66 17.97
N GLY A 140 -3.60 14.16 16.91
CA GLY A 140 -4.02 12.76 16.79
C GLY A 140 -2.88 11.76 16.89
N VAL A 141 -1.70 12.11 16.35
CA VAL A 141 -0.47 11.31 16.49
C VAL A 141 0.07 11.39 17.93
N LEU A 142 0.07 12.57 18.53
CA LEU A 142 0.56 12.78 19.92
C LEU A 142 -0.38 12.16 20.96
N TYR A 143 -1.70 12.25 20.74
CA TYR A 143 -2.73 11.67 21.61
C TYR A 143 -3.26 10.36 21.03
N ALA A 144 -2.34 9.42 20.67
CA ALA A 144 -2.75 8.08 20.22
C ALA A 144 -3.78 7.51 21.22
N SER A 145 -5.00 7.26 20.74
CA SER A 145 -6.06 6.71 21.59
C SER A 145 -5.65 5.36 22.17
N VAL A 146 -6.19 4.99 23.34
CA VAL A 146 -6.00 3.65 23.92
C VAL A 146 -6.27 2.55 22.89
N THR A 147 -7.27 2.75 22.03
CA THR A 147 -7.59 1.84 20.92
C THR A 147 -6.41 1.67 19.96
N THR A 148 -5.73 2.75 19.59
CA THR A 148 -4.54 2.70 18.70
C THR A 148 -3.40 1.94 19.36
N VAL A 149 -3.14 2.18 20.64
CA VAL A 149 -2.09 1.46 21.41
C VAL A 149 -2.42 -0.03 21.47
N VAL A 150 -3.68 -0.39 21.77
CA VAL A 150 -4.13 -1.79 21.77
C VAL A 150 -3.93 -2.45 20.41
N LEU A 151 -4.31 -1.78 19.31
CA LEU A 151 -4.11 -2.32 17.95
C LEU A 151 -2.63 -2.51 17.62
N VAL A 152 -1.77 -1.55 17.96
CA VAL A 152 -0.32 -1.63 17.75
C VAL A 152 0.31 -2.78 18.51
N LEU A 153 -0.19 -3.11 19.71
CA LEU A 153 0.27 -4.25 20.51
C LEU A 153 -0.30 -5.59 20.01
N LEU A 154 -1.57 -5.61 19.59
CA LEU A 154 -2.23 -6.84 19.13
C LEU A 154 -1.66 -7.35 17.80
N ILE A 155 -1.25 -6.46 16.89
CA ILE A 155 -0.72 -6.86 15.57
C ILE A 155 0.52 -7.76 15.72
N PRO A 156 1.62 -7.34 16.39
CA PRO A 156 2.77 -8.21 16.55
C PRO A 156 2.48 -9.45 17.39
N LEU A 157 1.60 -9.35 18.40
CA LEU A 157 1.19 -10.50 19.21
C LEU A 157 0.49 -11.57 18.35
N TYR A 158 -0.51 -11.19 17.56
CA TYR A 158 -1.20 -12.12 16.66
C TYR A 158 -0.27 -12.66 15.59
N ALA A 159 0.64 -11.83 15.04
CA ALA A 159 1.63 -12.30 14.08
C ALA A 159 2.56 -13.35 14.70
N ALA A 160 3.01 -13.15 15.95
CA ALA A 160 3.78 -14.14 16.68
C ALA A 160 3.02 -15.47 16.85
N LEU A 161 1.75 -15.38 17.27
CA LEU A 161 0.90 -16.56 17.47
C LEU A 161 0.60 -17.30 16.17
N ILE A 162 0.36 -16.58 15.06
CA ILE A 162 0.15 -17.17 13.73
C ILE A 162 1.42 -17.91 13.27
N LEU A 163 2.59 -17.27 13.39
CA LEU A 163 3.87 -17.86 12.98
C LEU A 163 4.23 -19.06 13.86
N TYR A 164 3.96 -18.99 15.15
CA TYR A 164 4.24 -20.09 16.09
C TYR A 164 3.35 -21.31 15.83
N ASN A 165 2.02 -21.07 15.67
CA ASN A 165 1.04 -22.12 15.45
C ASN A 165 0.80 -22.45 13.98
N ARG A 166 1.67 -22.01 13.05
CA ARG A 166 1.48 -22.13 11.60
C ARG A 166 1.21 -23.56 11.12
N GLU A 167 1.84 -24.57 11.78
CA GLU A 167 1.65 -25.97 11.43
C GLU A 167 0.27 -26.49 11.83
N GLN A 168 -0.22 -26.07 13.02
CA GLN A 168 -1.58 -26.40 13.45
C GLN A 168 -2.63 -25.71 12.59
N LEU A 169 -2.41 -24.44 12.24
CA LEU A 169 -3.31 -23.71 11.35
C LEU A 169 -3.35 -24.33 9.94
N ALA A 170 -2.19 -24.73 9.41
CA ALA A 170 -2.12 -25.45 8.15
C ALA A 170 -2.79 -26.82 8.22
N ALA A 171 -2.58 -27.58 9.30
CA ALA A 171 -3.22 -28.89 9.52
C ALA A 171 -4.75 -28.74 9.62
N ALA A 172 -5.24 -27.72 10.34
CA ALA A 172 -6.66 -27.42 10.43
C ALA A 172 -7.24 -27.06 9.04
N LEU A 173 -6.53 -26.23 8.27
CA LEU A 173 -6.93 -25.91 6.90
C LEU A 173 -7.01 -27.17 6.02
N PHE A 174 -6.00 -28.03 6.07
CA PHE A 174 -6.01 -29.28 5.29
C PHE A 174 -7.12 -30.22 5.71
N SER A 175 -7.47 -30.29 7.00
CA SER A 175 -8.56 -31.14 7.47
C SER A 175 -9.96 -30.79 6.95
N MET A 176 -10.12 -29.54 6.45
CA MET A 176 -11.38 -29.09 5.85
C MET A 176 -11.59 -29.60 4.41
N PHE A 177 -10.57 -30.22 3.81
CA PHE A 177 -10.60 -30.66 2.42
C PHE A 177 -10.27 -32.15 2.29
N PRO A 178 -10.76 -32.81 1.23
CA PRO A 178 -10.42 -34.21 0.94
C PRO A 178 -8.89 -34.39 0.81
N LYS A 179 -8.38 -35.55 1.26
CA LYS A 179 -6.93 -35.85 1.20
C LYS A 179 -6.35 -35.74 -0.20
N ALA A 180 -7.13 -36.01 -1.23
CA ALA A 180 -6.72 -35.90 -2.65
C ALA A 180 -6.33 -34.47 -3.05
N GLU A 181 -6.87 -33.45 -2.37
CA GLU A 181 -6.64 -32.03 -2.66
C GLU A 181 -5.49 -31.42 -1.83
N HIS A 182 -4.99 -32.12 -0.82
CA HIS A 182 -3.98 -31.57 0.11
C HIS A 182 -2.71 -31.08 -0.60
N SER A 183 -2.24 -31.77 -1.64
CA SER A 183 -1.07 -31.35 -2.43
C SER A 183 -1.34 -30.03 -3.16
N LYS A 184 -2.53 -29.87 -3.73
CA LYS A 184 -2.98 -28.66 -4.43
C LYS A 184 -3.09 -27.47 -3.44
N ILE A 185 -3.72 -27.68 -2.28
CA ILE A 185 -3.87 -26.65 -1.26
C ILE A 185 -2.51 -26.23 -0.70
N ARG A 186 -1.61 -27.17 -0.47
CA ARG A 186 -0.23 -26.88 -0.04
C ARG A 186 0.50 -26.00 -1.06
N SER A 187 0.37 -26.33 -2.36
CA SER A 187 0.95 -25.53 -3.42
C SER A 187 0.39 -24.12 -3.46
N ILE A 188 -0.95 -23.98 -3.35
CA ILE A 188 -1.63 -22.67 -3.30
C ILE A 188 -1.12 -21.84 -2.11
N LEU A 189 -1.06 -22.43 -0.93
CA LEU A 189 -0.62 -21.74 0.28
C LEU A 189 0.84 -21.26 0.14
N HIS A 190 1.73 -22.15 -0.33
CA HIS A 190 3.15 -21.81 -0.54
C HIS A 190 3.30 -20.71 -1.59
N GLU A 191 2.59 -20.78 -2.70
CA GLU A 191 2.62 -19.78 -3.77
C GLU A 191 2.05 -18.44 -3.29
N THR A 192 0.97 -18.46 -2.50
CA THR A 192 0.40 -17.26 -1.88
C THR A 192 1.43 -16.56 -0.99
N ILE A 193 2.05 -17.29 -0.06
CA ILE A 193 3.06 -16.74 0.85
C ILE A 193 4.24 -16.16 0.06
N THR A 194 4.78 -16.92 -0.90
CA THR A 194 5.94 -16.50 -1.69
C THR A 194 5.63 -15.28 -2.57
N THR A 195 4.48 -15.29 -3.23
CA THR A 195 4.04 -14.17 -4.08
C THR A 195 3.84 -12.92 -3.24
N TYR A 196 3.17 -13.05 -2.10
CA TYR A 196 2.92 -11.92 -1.20
C TYR A 196 4.22 -11.36 -0.60
N TYR A 197 5.13 -12.24 -0.14
CA TYR A 197 6.46 -11.84 0.35
C TYR A 197 7.24 -11.04 -0.71
N ASN A 198 7.32 -11.58 -1.93
CA ASN A 198 8.05 -10.93 -3.01
C ASN A 198 7.41 -9.59 -3.43
N PHE A 199 6.07 -9.52 -3.42
CA PHE A 199 5.34 -8.29 -3.69
C PHE A 199 5.65 -7.22 -2.63
N ILE A 200 5.52 -7.54 -1.34
CA ILE A 200 5.78 -6.57 -0.25
C ILE A 200 7.25 -6.16 -0.23
N LYS A 201 8.19 -7.11 -0.42
CA LYS A 201 9.61 -6.80 -0.55
C LYS A 201 9.86 -5.81 -1.69
N GLY A 202 9.25 -6.05 -2.85
CA GLY A 202 9.35 -5.14 -4.00
C GLY A 202 8.77 -3.76 -3.68
N MET A 203 7.60 -3.69 -3.05
CA MET A 203 6.96 -2.42 -2.66
C MET A 203 7.82 -1.61 -1.66
N ILE A 204 8.42 -2.27 -0.68
CA ILE A 204 9.34 -1.60 0.26
C ILE A 204 10.52 -0.98 -0.50
N ILE A 205 11.10 -1.70 -1.46
CA ILE A 205 12.19 -1.18 -2.29
C ILE A 205 11.71 0.02 -3.12
N VAL A 206 10.54 -0.07 -3.76
CA VAL A 206 9.96 1.05 -4.52
C VAL A 206 9.80 2.27 -3.64
N TYR A 207 9.15 2.15 -2.48
CA TYR A 207 8.92 3.30 -1.59
C TYR A 207 10.21 3.88 -1.03
N ALA A 208 11.21 3.05 -0.70
CA ALA A 208 12.51 3.51 -0.25
C ALA A 208 13.22 4.32 -1.36
N VAL A 209 13.22 3.82 -2.59
CA VAL A 209 13.86 4.50 -3.74
C VAL A 209 13.12 5.77 -4.11
N VAL A 210 11.78 5.73 -4.21
CA VAL A 210 10.94 6.90 -4.53
C VAL A 210 11.06 7.97 -3.45
N GLY A 211 11.03 7.57 -2.17
CA GLY A 211 11.21 8.49 -1.04
C GLY A 211 12.59 9.14 -1.07
N LEU A 212 13.64 8.37 -1.35
CA LEU A 212 15.00 8.89 -1.50
C LEU A 212 15.12 9.87 -2.68
N LEU A 213 14.59 9.51 -3.85
CA LEU A 213 14.66 10.36 -5.04
C LEU A 213 13.88 11.67 -4.86
N ASN A 214 12.67 11.61 -4.30
CA ASN A 214 11.91 12.82 -3.97
C ASN A 214 12.65 13.68 -2.94
N SER A 215 13.19 13.08 -1.87
CA SER A 215 13.96 13.81 -0.86
C SER A 215 15.19 14.49 -1.44
N VAL A 216 15.96 13.76 -2.26
CA VAL A 216 17.15 14.32 -2.92
C VAL A 216 16.77 15.42 -3.91
N GLY A 217 15.73 15.23 -4.72
CA GLY A 217 15.24 16.24 -5.66
C GLY A 217 14.81 17.53 -4.95
N LEU A 218 14.07 17.41 -3.84
CA LEU A 218 13.66 18.56 -3.03
C LEU A 218 14.83 19.22 -2.31
N LEU A 219 15.84 18.45 -1.84
CA LEU A 219 17.07 19.00 -1.25
C LEU A 219 17.88 19.79 -2.27
N LEU A 220 17.99 19.30 -3.51
CA LEU A 220 18.68 20.00 -4.58
C LEU A 220 18.01 21.35 -4.94
N LEU A 221 16.69 21.43 -4.77
CA LEU A 221 15.93 22.68 -4.89
C LEU A 221 16.05 23.57 -3.63
N GLY A 222 16.66 23.09 -2.55
CA GLY A 222 16.78 23.80 -1.28
C GLY A 222 15.48 23.86 -0.47
N ILE A 223 14.46 23.04 -0.79
CA ILE A 223 13.16 23.10 -0.12
C ILE A 223 13.29 22.69 1.35
N PRO A 224 12.77 23.50 2.30
CA PRO A 224 12.72 23.12 3.72
C PRO A 224 11.97 21.80 3.91
N HIS A 225 12.37 21.00 4.91
CA HIS A 225 11.78 19.71 5.22
C HIS A 225 11.74 18.70 4.05
N ALA A 226 12.66 18.79 3.10
CA ALA A 226 12.72 17.95 1.89
C ALA A 226 12.62 16.45 2.18
N ILE A 227 13.32 15.95 3.21
CA ILE A 227 13.31 14.53 3.63
C ILE A 227 11.91 14.13 4.11
N PHE A 228 11.26 14.99 4.90
CA PHE A 228 9.90 14.74 5.39
C PHE A 228 8.91 14.62 4.22
N PHE A 229 8.91 15.60 3.32
CA PHE A 229 8.00 15.58 2.17
C PHE A 229 8.27 14.41 1.24
N GLY A 230 9.54 14.06 0.99
CA GLY A 230 9.91 12.93 0.16
C GLY A 230 9.44 11.59 0.73
N ILE A 231 9.62 11.36 2.05
CA ILE A 231 9.15 10.14 2.73
C ILE A 231 7.62 10.11 2.79
N VAL A 232 6.97 11.20 3.17
CA VAL A 232 5.50 11.27 3.23
C VAL A 232 4.90 11.00 1.86
N ALA A 233 5.42 11.62 0.81
CA ALA A 233 4.96 11.39 -0.55
C ALA A 233 5.09 9.93 -0.96
N SER A 234 6.23 9.28 -0.66
CA SER A 234 6.42 7.86 -0.99
C SER A 234 5.47 6.94 -0.25
N ILE A 235 5.15 7.23 1.02
CA ILE A 235 4.17 6.47 1.80
C ILE A 235 2.75 6.68 1.22
N LEU A 236 2.40 7.92 0.87
CA LEU A 236 1.10 8.23 0.27
C LEU A 236 0.92 7.57 -1.11
N THR A 237 1.99 7.30 -1.85
CA THR A 237 1.95 6.59 -3.14
C THR A 237 1.38 5.17 -3.00
N PHE A 238 1.30 4.62 -1.77
CA PHE A 238 0.56 3.38 -1.52
C PHE A 238 -0.90 3.45 -2.00
N ILE A 239 -1.51 4.64 -2.00
CA ILE A 239 -2.84 4.87 -2.56
C ILE A 239 -2.65 5.41 -3.99
N PRO A 240 -2.96 4.61 -5.04
CA PRO A 240 -2.76 5.02 -6.43
C PRO A 240 -3.40 6.38 -6.74
N TYR A 241 -2.69 7.23 -7.46
CA TYR A 241 -3.08 8.58 -7.89
C TYR A 241 -3.20 9.63 -6.77
N VAL A 242 -3.66 9.24 -5.58
CA VAL A 242 -3.85 10.15 -4.44
C VAL A 242 -2.51 10.58 -3.86
N GLY A 243 -1.58 9.63 -3.72
CA GLY A 243 -0.31 9.85 -3.06
C GLY A 243 0.54 10.92 -3.70
N ILE A 244 0.65 10.90 -5.04
CA ILE A 244 1.48 11.86 -5.78
C ILE A 244 0.88 13.26 -5.71
N THR A 245 -0.44 13.36 -5.98
CA THR A 245 -1.12 14.65 -6.03
C THR A 245 -1.04 15.35 -4.67
N ILE A 246 -1.42 14.65 -3.59
CA ILE A 246 -1.36 15.22 -2.23
C ILE A 246 0.08 15.41 -1.78
N GLY A 247 0.97 14.45 -2.09
CA GLY A 247 2.38 14.49 -1.71
C GLY A 247 3.14 15.66 -2.34
N ALA A 248 2.76 16.14 -3.52
CA ALA A 248 3.41 17.27 -4.20
C ALA A 248 2.86 18.63 -3.76
N ILE A 249 1.60 18.73 -3.34
CA ILE A 249 0.94 20.00 -3.03
C ILE A 249 1.64 20.73 -1.86
N LEU A 250 1.95 20.02 -0.78
CA LEU A 250 2.59 20.64 0.39
C LEU A 250 3.99 21.19 0.09
N PRO A 251 4.95 20.42 -0.47
CA PRO A 251 6.26 20.98 -0.81
C PRO A 251 6.18 22.06 -1.88
N MET A 252 5.19 22.03 -2.78
CA MET A 252 4.94 23.08 -3.76
C MET A 252 4.53 24.39 -3.07
N ALA A 253 3.59 24.33 -2.13
CA ALA A 253 3.16 25.49 -1.36
C ALA A 253 4.31 26.08 -0.52
N VAL A 254 5.07 25.22 0.17
CA VAL A 254 6.25 25.63 0.95
C VAL A 254 7.31 26.27 0.06
N ALA A 255 7.58 25.69 -1.11
CA ALA A 255 8.52 26.22 -2.08
C ALA A 255 8.15 27.64 -2.54
N TRP A 256 6.87 27.83 -2.88
CA TRP A 256 6.38 29.14 -3.31
C TRP A 256 6.51 30.19 -2.21
N ILE A 257 6.06 29.88 -1.01
CA ILE A 257 6.08 30.78 0.14
C ILE A 257 7.51 31.14 0.59
N THR A 258 8.44 30.18 0.48
CA THR A 258 9.82 30.36 0.96
C THR A 258 10.64 31.23 0.02
N TYR A 259 10.44 31.12 -1.28
CA TYR A 259 11.33 31.72 -2.27
C TYR A 259 10.70 32.86 -3.08
N ASP A 260 9.43 33.21 -2.87
CA ASP A 260 8.66 34.22 -3.60
C ASP A 260 8.85 34.15 -5.13
N SER A 261 9.03 32.94 -5.65
CA SER A 261 9.34 32.69 -7.05
C SER A 261 8.56 31.49 -7.56
N VAL A 262 7.91 31.65 -8.71
CA VAL A 262 7.13 30.57 -9.38
C VAL A 262 8.03 29.41 -9.84
N TRP A 263 9.32 29.65 -10.04
CA TRP A 263 10.25 28.64 -10.53
C TRP A 263 10.48 27.48 -9.53
N TYR A 264 10.39 27.73 -8.22
CA TYR A 264 10.56 26.69 -7.21
C TYR A 264 9.38 25.70 -7.17
N PRO A 265 8.11 26.12 -7.14
CA PRO A 265 6.96 25.21 -7.36
C PRO A 265 7.04 24.42 -8.65
N VAL A 266 7.43 25.08 -9.78
CA VAL A 266 7.66 24.39 -11.05
C VAL A 266 8.77 23.35 -10.92
N GLY A 267 9.86 23.66 -10.24
CA GLY A 267 10.92 22.71 -9.91
C GLY A 267 10.39 21.49 -9.13
N VAL A 268 9.53 21.70 -8.12
CA VAL A 268 8.90 20.61 -7.37
C VAL A 268 8.06 19.73 -8.31
N ILE A 269 7.24 20.33 -9.18
CA ILE A 269 6.44 19.57 -10.17
C ILE A 269 7.35 18.73 -11.06
N ILE A 270 8.46 19.29 -11.55
CA ILE A 270 9.43 18.58 -12.39
C ILE A 270 10.04 17.38 -11.61
N VAL A 271 10.49 17.61 -10.38
CA VAL A 271 11.06 16.54 -9.54
C VAL A 271 10.05 15.39 -9.37
N PHE A 272 8.83 15.70 -8.93
CA PHE A 272 7.80 14.68 -8.72
C PHE A 272 7.41 13.99 -10.03
N SER A 273 7.32 14.71 -11.13
CA SER A 273 7.01 14.13 -12.44
C SER A 273 8.10 13.18 -12.94
N VAL A 274 9.37 13.57 -12.79
CA VAL A 274 10.52 12.72 -13.17
C VAL A 274 10.57 11.48 -12.29
N VAL A 275 10.44 11.64 -10.97
CA VAL A 275 10.43 10.49 -10.04
C VAL A 275 9.26 9.56 -10.34
N GLN A 276 8.07 10.10 -10.63
CA GLN A 276 6.91 9.30 -11.01
C GLN A 276 7.12 8.54 -12.32
N TYR A 277 7.73 9.20 -13.32
CA TYR A 277 8.07 8.54 -14.58
C TYR A 277 9.06 7.39 -14.35
N LEU A 278 10.09 7.61 -13.53
CA LEU A 278 11.06 6.58 -13.15
C LEU A 278 10.40 5.45 -12.35
N GLU A 279 9.51 5.77 -11.42
CA GLU A 279 8.76 4.79 -10.65
C GLU A 279 7.97 3.87 -11.58
N ALA A 280 7.14 4.44 -12.44
CA ALA A 280 6.23 3.67 -13.31
C ALA A 280 6.97 2.82 -14.36
N ASN A 281 8.05 3.34 -14.94
CA ASN A 281 8.69 2.72 -16.10
C ASN A 281 9.98 1.95 -15.77
N LEU A 282 10.63 2.24 -14.65
CA LEU A 282 11.90 1.63 -14.29
C LEU A 282 11.87 0.94 -12.92
N ILE A 283 11.53 1.68 -11.85
CA ILE A 283 11.69 1.19 -10.47
C ILE A 283 10.69 0.09 -10.19
N PHE A 284 9.40 0.33 -10.47
CA PHE A 284 8.34 -0.64 -10.21
C PHE A 284 8.52 -1.96 -10.99
N PRO A 285 8.79 -1.95 -12.31
CA PRO A 285 9.05 -3.19 -13.06
C PRO A 285 10.26 -3.98 -12.59
N LEU A 286 11.32 -3.30 -12.11
CA LEU A 286 12.54 -3.94 -11.62
C LEU A 286 12.38 -4.50 -10.20
N ALA A 287 11.71 -3.75 -9.33
CA ALA A 287 11.55 -4.12 -7.91
C ALA A 287 10.43 -5.12 -7.68
N VAL A 288 9.31 -4.99 -8.41
CA VAL A 288 8.10 -5.81 -8.25
C VAL A 288 8.03 -6.84 -9.38
N SER A 289 8.81 -7.93 -9.26
CA SER A 289 8.86 -9.02 -10.25
C SER A 289 7.51 -9.75 -10.39
N PHE A 290 6.72 -9.81 -9.33
CA PHE A 290 5.40 -10.44 -9.30
C PHE A 290 4.30 -9.38 -9.20
N ARG A 291 3.67 -9.07 -10.34
CA ARG A 291 2.47 -8.24 -10.36
C ARG A 291 1.31 -9.07 -9.83
N LEU A 292 0.52 -8.49 -8.93
CA LEU A 292 -0.69 -9.15 -8.39
C LEU A 292 -1.78 -9.39 -9.46
N GLN A 293 -1.54 -9.00 -10.71
CA GLN A 293 -2.39 -9.23 -11.91
C GLN A 293 -3.90 -8.99 -11.67
N VAL A 294 -4.25 -8.12 -10.73
CA VAL A 294 -5.62 -7.70 -10.47
C VAL A 294 -6.00 -6.58 -11.43
N ASN A 295 -7.20 -6.66 -11.97
CA ASN A 295 -7.76 -5.63 -12.83
C ASN A 295 -7.90 -4.31 -12.03
N MET A 296 -7.56 -3.19 -12.66
CA MET A 296 -7.62 -1.86 -12.07
C MET A 296 -9.02 -1.52 -11.51
N LEU A 297 -10.09 -1.92 -12.20
CA LEU A 297 -11.46 -1.72 -11.72
C LEU A 297 -11.67 -2.40 -10.35
N PHE A 298 -11.27 -3.68 -10.22
CA PHE A 298 -11.42 -4.41 -8.96
C PHE A 298 -10.47 -3.93 -7.87
N THR A 299 -9.31 -3.39 -8.23
CA THR A 299 -8.43 -2.70 -7.28
C THR A 299 -9.11 -1.45 -6.71
N LEU A 300 -9.72 -0.61 -7.55
CA LEU A 300 -10.47 0.56 -7.10
C LEU A 300 -11.69 0.17 -6.25
N LEU A 301 -12.45 -0.84 -6.69
CA LEU A 301 -13.58 -1.37 -5.90
C LEU A 301 -13.13 -1.89 -4.53
N ALA A 302 -11.99 -2.59 -4.47
CA ALA A 302 -11.42 -3.05 -3.21
C ALA A 302 -11.04 -1.90 -2.28
N ILE A 303 -10.42 -0.83 -2.82
CA ILE A 303 -10.07 0.37 -2.06
C ILE A 303 -11.34 1.04 -1.50
N VAL A 304 -12.35 1.25 -2.35
CA VAL A 304 -13.61 1.90 -1.94
C VAL A 304 -14.36 1.04 -0.92
N ALA A 305 -14.56 -0.25 -1.20
CA ALA A 305 -15.23 -1.16 -0.27
C ALA A 305 -14.48 -1.29 1.07
N GLY A 306 -13.16 -1.39 1.01
CA GLY A 306 -12.31 -1.40 2.20
C GLY A 306 -12.44 -0.10 2.99
N GLY A 307 -12.43 1.04 2.30
CA GLY A 307 -12.62 2.37 2.91
C GLY A 307 -13.97 2.49 3.63
N ILE A 308 -15.04 2.00 3.04
CA ILE A 308 -16.38 2.00 3.65
C ILE A 308 -16.43 1.09 4.89
N LEU A 309 -15.83 -0.11 4.82
CA LEU A 309 -15.90 -1.08 5.90
C LEU A 309 -14.96 -0.77 7.07
N TRP A 310 -13.70 -0.44 6.79
CA TRP A 310 -12.62 -0.33 7.78
C TRP A 310 -11.82 0.97 7.70
N GLY A 311 -12.30 1.98 6.96
CA GLY A 311 -11.59 3.25 6.78
C GLY A 311 -10.23 3.06 6.11
N ALA A 312 -9.23 3.84 6.54
CA ALA A 312 -7.86 3.79 5.97
C ALA A 312 -7.24 2.37 6.05
N SER A 313 -7.47 1.63 7.14
CA SER A 313 -7.00 0.25 7.28
C SER A 313 -7.57 -0.67 6.20
N GLY A 314 -8.84 -0.48 5.83
CA GLY A 314 -9.50 -1.26 4.79
C GLY A 314 -8.97 -0.94 3.40
N MET A 315 -8.72 0.33 3.09
CA MET A 315 -8.10 0.73 1.81
C MET A 315 -6.76 0.00 1.58
N ILE A 316 -5.99 -0.17 2.66
CA ILE A 316 -4.70 -0.86 2.63
C ILE A 316 -4.85 -2.37 2.52
N LEU A 317 -5.76 -2.97 3.30
CA LEU A 317 -5.85 -4.42 3.46
C LEU A 317 -6.62 -5.11 2.34
N PHE A 318 -7.65 -4.48 1.76
CA PHE A 318 -8.53 -5.14 0.80
C PHE A 318 -7.83 -5.45 -0.53
N VAL A 319 -6.90 -4.61 -0.98
CA VAL A 319 -6.13 -4.83 -2.22
C VAL A 319 -5.35 -6.15 -2.15
N PRO A 320 -4.48 -6.41 -1.15
CA PRO A 320 -3.80 -7.69 -1.03
C PRO A 320 -4.76 -8.88 -0.84
N PHE A 321 -5.89 -8.72 -0.15
CA PHE A 321 -6.86 -9.82 -0.02
C PHE A 321 -7.54 -10.16 -1.33
N VAL A 322 -7.90 -9.18 -2.15
CA VAL A 322 -8.43 -9.42 -3.50
C VAL A 322 -7.39 -10.10 -4.38
N ALA A 323 -6.12 -9.74 -4.25
CA ALA A 323 -5.04 -10.40 -4.96
C ALA A 323 -4.84 -11.87 -4.53
N ILE A 324 -4.93 -12.16 -3.23
CA ILE A 324 -4.91 -13.54 -2.71
C ILE A 324 -6.13 -14.31 -3.23
N LEU A 325 -7.32 -13.71 -3.18
CA LEU A 325 -8.54 -14.32 -3.72
C LEU A 325 -8.38 -14.67 -5.21
N LYS A 326 -7.81 -13.77 -6.00
CA LYS A 326 -7.51 -14.03 -7.41
C LYS A 326 -6.55 -15.21 -7.58
N LEU A 327 -5.47 -15.25 -6.80
CA LEU A 327 -4.50 -16.34 -6.87
C LEU A 327 -5.15 -17.70 -6.54
N ILE A 328 -6.05 -17.74 -5.56
CA ILE A 328 -6.84 -18.93 -5.24
C ILE A 328 -7.77 -19.28 -6.40
N ALA A 329 -8.47 -18.28 -6.96
CA ALA A 329 -9.41 -18.48 -8.06
C ALA A 329 -8.73 -18.98 -9.33
N ASP A 330 -7.48 -18.58 -9.60
CA ASP A 330 -6.68 -19.05 -10.75
C ASP A 330 -6.38 -20.57 -10.68
N LYS A 331 -6.43 -21.16 -9.50
CA LYS A 331 -6.11 -22.58 -9.26
C LYS A 331 -7.35 -23.48 -9.17
N HIS A 332 -8.55 -22.91 -9.10
CA HIS A 332 -9.79 -23.64 -8.98
C HIS A 332 -10.67 -23.45 -10.22
N GLU A 333 -11.00 -24.55 -10.91
CA GLU A 333 -11.87 -24.49 -12.10
C GLU A 333 -13.26 -23.92 -11.81
N GLU A 334 -13.83 -24.23 -10.65
CA GLU A 334 -15.12 -23.72 -10.21
C GLU A 334 -15.12 -22.19 -9.99
N LEU A 335 -13.96 -21.62 -9.64
CA LEU A 335 -13.74 -20.18 -9.43
C LEU A 335 -13.23 -19.45 -10.68
N ARG A 336 -13.18 -20.14 -11.83
CA ARG A 336 -12.73 -19.55 -13.10
C ARG A 336 -13.45 -18.24 -13.48
N PRO A 337 -14.78 -18.09 -13.28
CA PRO A 337 -15.46 -16.82 -13.54
C PRO A 337 -14.89 -15.68 -12.68
N VAL A 338 -14.58 -15.95 -11.39
CA VAL A 338 -13.99 -14.98 -10.47
C VAL A 338 -12.56 -14.62 -10.90
N SER A 339 -11.76 -15.62 -11.30
CA SER A 339 -10.41 -15.43 -11.84
C SER A 339 -10.42 -14.52 -13.08
N LEU A 340 -11.35 -14.72 -14.01
CA LEU A 340 -11.49 -13.91 -15.22
C LEU A 340 -11.94 -12.47 -14.89
N LEU A 341 -12.88 -12.29 -13.96
CA LEU A 341 -13.33 -10.97 -13.53
C LEU A 341 -12.24 -10.16 -12.84
N LEU A 342 -11.50 -10.80 -11.93
CA LEU A 342 -10.41 -10.14 -11.19
C LEU A 342 -9.15 -9.93 -12.03
N GLY A 343 -8.98 -10.69 -13.12
CA GLY A 343 -7.80 -10.67 -13.96
C GLY A 343 -7.74 -9.48 -14.92
N THR A 344 -6.55 -9.21 -15.45
CA THR A 344 -6.28 -8.09 -16.40
C THR A 344 -6.72 -8.39 -17.84
N GLY A 345 -7.44 -9.50 -18.09
CA GLY A 345 -7.92 -9.87 -19.43
C GLY A 345 -6.82 -10.34 -20.40
N MET A 346 -5.56 -10.22 -20.05
CA MET A 346 -4.48 -10.88 -20.79
C MET A 346 -4.52 -12.36 -20.39
N ALA A 347 -5.17 -13.18 -21.22
CA ALA A 347 -5.06 -14.62 -21.12
C ALA A 347 -3.56 -14.95 -21.01
N SER A 348 -3.18 -15.58 -19.90
CA SER A 348 -1.88 -16.21 -19.78
C SER A 348 -1.74 -17.11 -21.04
N THR A 349 -1.06 -16.64 -22.04
CA THR A 349 -0.55 -17.53 -23.09
C THR A 349 0.29 -18.53 -22.34
N LYS A 350 -0.28 -19.72 -22.13
CA LYS A 350 0.48 -20.90 -21.71
C LYS A 350 1.77 -20.84 -22.50
N SER A 351 2.88 -20.67 -21.81
CA SER A 351 4.19 -20.86 -22.42
C SER A 351 4.18 -22.28 -22.96
N THR A 352 3.87 -22.42 -24.26
CA THR A 352 4.15 -23.61 -24.99
C THR A 352 5.64 -23.86 -24.81
N PRO A 353 6.03 -25.05 -24.31
CA PRO A 353 7.44 -25.38 -24.23
C PRO A 353 8.01 -25.17 -25.62
N LYS A 354 9.00 -24.30 -25.76
CA LYS A 354 9.74 -24.15 -27.03
C LYS A 354 10.15 -25.55 -27.46
N PRO A 355 9.83 -26.00 -28.69
CA PRO A 355 10.29 -27.30 -29.18
C PRO A 355 11.81 -27.32 -29.11
N GLY A 356 12.33 -28.19 -28.26
CA GLY A 356 13.76 -28.36 -28.08
C GLY A 356 14.41 -28.60 -29.43
N ILE A 357 15.41 -27.77 -29.77
CA ILE A 357 16.26 -27.96 -30.92
C ILE A 357 16.90 -29.36 -30.78
N ARG A 358 16.39 -30.34 -31.54
CA ARG A 358 17.03 -31.64 -31.69
C ARG A 358 18.34 -31.40 -32.42
N ILE A 359 19.44 -31.33 -31.66
CA ILE A 359 20.78 -31.41 -32.21
C ILE A 359 20.95 -32.84 -32.78
N GLY A 360 20.94 -32.96 -34.08
CA GLY A 360 21.13 -34.19 -34.78
C GLY A 360 22.49 -34.82 -34.40
N ARG A 361 22.47 -36.03 -33.86
CA ARG A 361 23.65 -36.84 -33.64
C ARG A 361 24.21 -37.20 -35.02
N PHE A 362 25.32 -36.59 -35.40
CA PHE A 362 26.17 -37.04 -36.49
C PHE A 362 26.68 -38.46 -36.18
N ARG A 363 26.17 -39.43 -36.91
CA ARG A 363 26.63 -40.81 -36.90
C ARG A 363 27.96 -40.86 -37.68
N ARG A 364 29.09 -40.97 -36.98
CA ARG A 364 30.40 -41.33 -37.59
C ARG A 364 30.30 -42.74 -38.10
N LYS A 365 30.35 -42.93 -39.46
CA LYS A 365 30.67 -44.17 -40.07
C LYS A 365 32.18 -44.41 -39.94
N GLN A 366 32.57 -45.50 -39.30
CA GLN A 366 33.90 -46.10 -39.45
C GLN A 366 33.86 -47.05 -40.63
N SER A 367 34.74 -46.85 -41.56
CA SER A 367 35.29 -47.87 -42.49
C SER A 367 36.71 -48.17 -42.04
#